data_9e69f01099144882801163e91198f133
#
_entry.id   9e69f01099144882801163e91198f133
#
_cell.length_a   1.000
_cell.length_b   1.000
_cell.length_c   1.000
_cell.angle_alpha   90.00
_cell.angle_beta   90.00
_cell.angle_gamma   90.00
#
_symmetry.space_group_name_H-M   'P 1'
#
loop_
_entity.id
_entity.type
_entity.pdbx_description
1 polymer ?
#
loop_
_entity_poly.entity_id
_entity_poly.type
_entity_poly.pdbx_seq_one_letter_code
_entity_poly.pdbx_strand_id
1 'polypeptide(L)'
;EARGLAQAGVKELIVIAQDITRYGMDRKDGSSLAGLLGELCKLDFHWVRLHYLYPDQITDELIDVIADEPKIVKYLDIPLQHVSKRILRAMHRPGDGAEFTRLIEDMRERIPGLVLRTSLIVGLPGEDKEKVAHTLEKVEALNPDSLTVHSLALKRATRLNLFKDKYQEISFEKS
;
A
#
# COMPACT_ATOMS: atom_id res chain seq x y z
N GLU A 1 -9.53 22.79 -3.84
CA GLU A 1 -9.15 22.60 -2.43
C GLU A 1 -7.66 22.90 -2.23
N ALA A 2 -6.72 22.18 -2.85
CA ALA A 2 -5.27 22.31 -2.66
C ALA A 2 -4.75 23.77 -2.86
N ARG A 3 -5.23 24.49 -3.88
CA ARG A 3 -4.85 25.90 -4.10
C ARG A 3 -5.22 26.78 -2.93
N GLY A 4 -6.41 26.59 -2.34
CA GLY A 4 -6.83 27.34 -1.16
C GLY A 4 -5.99 27.03 0.07
N LEU A 5 -5.58 25.76 0.26
CA LEU A 5 -4.68 25.34 1.34
C LEU A 5 -3.28 25.96 1.17
N ALA A 6 -2.73 25.96 -0.04
CA ALA A 6 -1.44 26.59 -0.33
C ALA A 6 -1.50 28.11 -0.06
N GLN A 7 -2.55 28.81 -0.51
CA GLN A 7 -2.77 30.24 -0.24
C GLN A 7 -2.93 30.54 1.25
N ALA A 8 -3.48 29.62 2.03
CA ALA A 8 -3.58 29.72 3.48
C ALA A 8 -2.26 29.42 4.22
N GLY A 9 -1.17 29.13 3.49
CA GLY A 9 0.15 28.91 4.05
C GLY A 9 0.40 27.49 4.61
N VAL A 10 -0.45 26.52 4.27
CA VAL A 10 -0.23 25.11 4.63
C VAL A 10 1.07 24.62 4.03
N LYS A 11 1.93 23.98 4.82
CA LYS A 11 3.26 23.56 4.39
C LYS A 11 3.33 22.12 3.91
N GLU A 12 2.55 21.23 4.47
CA GLU A 12 2.48 19.83 4.06
C GLU A 12 1.08 19.46 3.59
N LEU A 13 1.00 18.92 2.38
CA LEU A 13 -0.22 18.36 1.81
C LEU A 13 -0.16 16.84 1.88
N ILE A 14 -1.12 16.22 2.57
CA ILE A 14 -1.28 14.76 2.59
C ILE A 14 -2.36 14.38 1.58
N VAL A 15 -1.98 13.65 0.55
CA VAL A 15 -2.90 13.07 -0.44
C VAL A 15 -3.34 11.70 0.08
N ILE A 16 -4.63 11.58 0.39
CA ILE A 16 -5.19 10.40 1.04
C ILE A 16 -6.55 10.03 0.46
N ALA A 17 -6.75 8.73 0.26
CA ALA A 17 -8.03 8.08 -0.01
C ALA A 17 -7.94 6.64 0.51
N GLN A 18 -8.96 5.82 0.28
CA GLN A 18 -8.87 4.38 0.56
C GLN A 18 -7.82 3.69 -0.34
N ASP A 19 -7.66 4.20 -1.56
CA ASP A 19 -6.63 3.83 -2.54
C ASP A 19 -6.42 5.03 -3.47
N ILE A 20 -5.32 5.76 -3.30
CA ILE A 20 -5.03 6.94 -4.12
C ILE A 20 -4.57 6.57 -5.54
N THR A 21 -4.03 5.36 -5.73
CA THR A 21 -3.50 4.92 -7.03
C THR A 21 -4.58 4.79 -8.11
N ARG A 22 -5.85 4.68 -7.68
CA ARG A 22 -7.00 4.62 -8.61
C ARG A 22 -7.57 5.98 -9.00
N TYR A 23 -6.92 7.07 -8.60
CA TYR A 23 -7.37 8.41 -8.98
C TYR A 23 -7.42 8.55 -10.51
N GLY A 24 -8.55 8.99 -11.02
CA GLY A 24 -8.79 9.22 -12.45
C GLY A 24 -9.23 8.00 -13.26
N MET A 25 -9.16 6.77 -12.70
CA MET A 25 -9.51 5.54 -13.45
C MET A 25 -10.98 5.47 -13.86
N ASP A 26 -11.87 6.14 -13.15
CA ASP A 26 -13.31 6.26 -13.47
C ASP A 26 -13.59 7.37 -14.50
N ARG A 27 -12.57 8.19 -14.80
CA ARG A 27 -12.67 9.33 -15.70
C ARG A 27 -12.08 8.97 -17.07
N LYS A 28 -12.72 9.43 -18.12
CA LYS A 28 -12.26 9.22 -19.51
C LYS A 28 -11.55 10.45 -20.07
N ASP A 29 -10.96 11.25 -19.22
CA ASP A 29 -10.33 12.54 -19.55
C ASP A 29 -8.79 12.52 -19.49
N GLY A 30 -8.20 11.33 -19.30
CA GLY A 30 -6.74 11.18 -19.15
C GLY A 30 -6.20 11.54 -17.76
N SER A 31 -7.08 11.78 -16.79
CA SER A 31 -6.64 12.03 -15.41
C SER A 31 -5.91 10.83 -14.83
N SER A 32 -4.77 11.06 -14.17
CA SER A 32 -3.99 10.06 -13.45
C SER A 32 -3.46 10.63 -12.14
N LEU A 33 -3.08 9.75 -11.21
CA LEU A 33 -2.42 10.19 -9.97
C LEU A 33 -1.12 10.92 -10.28
N ALA A 34 -0.32 10.43 -11.22
CA ALA A 34 0.93 11.06 -11.64
C ALA A 34 0.68 12.51 -12.14
N GLY A 35 -0.31 12.69 -13.02
CA GLY A 35 -0.70 14.02 -13.49
C GLY A 35 -1.19 14.94 -12.36
N LEU A 36 -1.99 14.40 -11.42
CA LEU A 36 -2.42 15.16 -10.25
C LEU A 36 -1.23 15.63 -9.41
N LEU A 37 -0.29 14.74 -9.12
CA LEU A 37 0.90 15.05 -8.32
C LEU A 37 1.75 16.14 -8.96
N GLY A 38 1.97 16.07 -10.28
CA GLY A 38 2.67 17.12 -11.04
C GLY A 38 1.99 18.50 -10.88
N GLU A 39 0.65 18.56 -10.88
CA GLU A 39 -0.08 19.81 -10.63
C GLU A 39 0.00 20.27 -9.18
N LEU A 40 -0.04 19.36 -8.21
CA LEU A 40 0.08 19.68 -6.78
C LEU A 40 1.48 20.21 -6.44
N CYS A 41 2.53 19.67 -7.06
CA CYS A 41 3.91 20.10 -6.85
C CYS A 41 4.20 21.53 -7.38
N LYS A 42 3.37 22.07 -8.29
CA LYS A 42 3.44 23.48 -8.72
C LYS A 42 2.93 24.47 -7.67
N LEU A 43 2.18 24.00 -6.67
CA LEU A 43 1.65 24.84 -5.60
C LEU A 43 2.68 25.09 -4.50
N ASP A 44 2.46 26.10 -3.66
CA ASP A 44 3.36 26.51 -2.56
C ASP A 44 3.23 25.60 -1.34
N PHE A 45 3.44 24.29 -1.55
CA PHE A 45 3.67 23.33 -0.47
C PHE A 45 5.16 23.10 -0.30
N HIS A 46 5.59 22.83 0.92
CA HIS A 46 6.94 22.34 1.20
C HIS A 46 7.04 20.84 0.94
N TRP A 47 6.03 20.08 1.38
CA TRP A 47 5.94 18.65 1.17
C TRP A 47 4.57 18.21 0.64
N VAL A 48 4.59 17.19 -0.22
CA VAL A 48 3.44 16.41 -0.66
C VAL A 48 3.66 14.96 -0.24
N ARG A 49 2.82 14.47 0.64
CA ARG A 49 2.91 13.10 1.18
C ARG A 49 1.79 12.24 0.63
N LEU A 50 2.12 10.97 0.33
CA LEU A 50 1.19 9.99 -0.22
C LEU A 50 0.89 8.91 0.81
N HIS A 51 -0.40 8.57 0.96
CA HIS A 51 -0.83 7.47 1.82
C HIS A 51 -1.76 6.51 1.07
N TYR A 52 -1.63 5.20 1.39
CA TYR A 52 -2.47 4.12 0.88
C TYR A 52 -2.37 3.93 -0.63
N LEU A 53 -1.18 3.54 -1.09
CA LEU A 53 -0.94 3.12 -2.46
C LEU A 53 -1.15 1.60 -2.58
N TYR A 54 -1.95 1.18 -3.55
CA TYR A 54 -2.07 -0.24 -3.85
C TYR A 54 -1.03 -0.67 -4.88
N PRO A 55 -0.30 -1.77 -4.62
CA PRO A 55 0.84 -2.16 -5.45
C PRO A 55 0.46 -2.49 -6.89
N ASP A 56 -0.77 -2.96 -7.13
CA ASP A 56 -1.25 -3.35 -8.46
C ASP A 56 -1.51 -2.17 -9.42
N GLN A 57 -1.47 -0.95 -8.92
CA GLN A 57 -1.74 0.26 -9.70
C GLN A 57 -0.57 1.26 -9.69
N ILE A 58 0.58 0.87 -9.17
CA ILE A 58 1.80 1.68 -9.24
C ILE A 58 2.39 1.51 -10.64
N THR A 59 2.33 2.58 -11.42
CA THR A 59 2.83 2.62 -12.81
C THR A 59 4.23 3.21 -12.86
N ASP A 60 4.95 2.96 -13.96
CA ASP A 60 6.25 3.58 -14.22
C ASP A 60 6.19 5.10 -14.18
N GLU A 61 5.16 5.71 -14.78
CA GLU A 61 4.93 7.16 -14.75
C GLU A 61 4.80 7.68 -13.31
N LEU A 62 4.09 6.94 -12.44
CA LEU A 62 3.96 7.33 -11.04
C LEU A 62 5.29 7.25 -10.30
N ILE A 63 6.09 6.20 -10.54
CA ILE A 63 7.41 6.05 -9.96
C ILE A 63 8.33 7.20 -10.40
N ASP A 64 8.32 7.55 -11.68
CA ASP A 64 9.13 8.67 -12.23
C ASP A 64 8.75 10.00 -11.58
N VAL A 65 7.47 10.32 -11.50
CA VAL A 65 6.99 11.54 -10.82
C VAL A 65 7.38 11.57 -9.34
N ILE A 66 7.28 10.44 -8.64
CA ILE A 66 7.73 10.37 -7.24
C ILE A 66 9.24 10.56 -7.14
N ALA A 67 10.02 10.00 -8.06
CA ALA A 67 11.47 10.13 -8.07
C ALA A 67 11.93 11.56 -8.35
N ASP A 68 11.37 12.19 -9.38
CA ASP A 68 11.83 13.46 -9.92
C ASP A 68 11.35 14.68 -9.13
N GLU A 69 10.16 14.62 -8.51
CA GLU A 69 9.59 15.76 -7.81
C GLU A 69 10.15 15.89 -6.38
N PRO A 70 10.93 16.93 -6.09
CA PRO A 70 11.60 17.09 -4.79
C PRO A 70 10.61 17.36 -3.64
N LYS A 71 9.42 17.87 -3.92
CA LYS A 71 8.39 18.11 -2.93
C LYS A 71 7.68 16.84 -2.48
N ILE A 72 7.72 15.77 -3.29
CA ILE A 72 7.12 14.50 -2.90
C ILE A 72 8.04 13.80 -1.90
N VAL A 73 7.50 13.57 -0.71
CA VAL A 73 8.23 12.85 0.35
C VAL A 73 8.47 11.41 -0.09
N LYS A 74 9.72 10.97 -0.07
CA LYS A 74 10.12 9.61 -0.50
C LYS A 74 9.73 8.55 0.56
N TYR A 75 8.60 8.72 1.18
CA TYR A 75 7.98 7.80 2.13
C TYR A 75 6.67 7.29 1.53
N LEU A 76 6.59 5.99 1.27
CA LEU A 76 5.42 5.37 0.66
C LEU A 76 4.82 4.31 1.59
N ASP A 77 3.51 4.41 1.80
CA ASP A 77 2.72 3.43 2.55
C ASP A 77 1.99 2.51 1.57
N ILE A 78 2.54 1.30 1.41
CA ILE A 78 2.07 0.28 0.46
C ILE A 78 1.63 -0.96 1.23
N PRO A 79 0.35 -1.06 1.64
CA PRO A 79 -0.14 -2.19 2.41
C PRO A 79 -0.23 -3.46 1.55
N LEU A 80 0.74 -4.37 1.65
CA LEU A 80 0.74 -5.64 0.93
C LEU A 80 -0.33 -6.60 1.42
N GLN A 81 -0.65 -6.56 2.71
CA GLN A 81 -1.61 -7.39 3.43
C GLN A 81 -1.18 -8.85 3.57
N HIS A 82 -0.71 -9.48 2.50
CA HIS A 82 -0.19 -10.85 2.44
C HIS A 82 0.70 -11.04 1.21
N VAL A 83 1.49 -12.13 1.15
CA VAL A 83 2.32 -12.46 -0.04
C VAL A 83 1.83 -13.71 -0.79
N SER A 84 0.93 -14.51 -0.19
CA SER A 84 0.36 -15.69 -0.84
C SER A 84 -0.71 -15.29 -1.84
N LYS A 85 -0.51 -15.63 -3.12
CA LYS A 85 -1.47 -15.40 -4.20
C LYS A 85 -2.86 -15.97 -3.91
N ARG A 86 -2.92 -17.15 -3.26
CA ARG A 86 -4.21 -17.77 -2.88
C ARG A 86 -4.97 -16.94 -1.87
N ILE A 87 -4.29 -16.42 -0.85
CA ILE A 87 -4.90 -15.60 0.20
C ILE A 87 -5.28 -14.23 -0.35
N LEU A 88 -4.40 -13.59 -1.11
CA LEU A 88 -4.71 -12.32 -1.77
C LEU A 88 -5.94 -12.41 -2.67
N ARG A 89 -6.07 -13.48 -3.47
CA ARG A 89 -7.27 -13.73 -4.27
C ARG A 89 -8.53 -13.86 -3.43
N ALA A 90 -8.47 -14.57 -2.29
CA ALA A 90 -9.59 -14.68 -1.37
C ALA A 90 -9.99 -13.33 -0.74
N MET A 91 -9.04 -12.38 -0.65
CA MET A 91 -9.25 -11.01 -0.23
C MET A 91 -9.66 -10.07 -1.38
N HIS A 92 -9.86 -10.59 -2.58
CA HIS A 92 -10.06 -9.80 -3.82
C HIS A 92 -8.93 -8.81 -4.09
N ARG A 93 -7.68 -9.20 -3.80
CA ARG A 93 -6.48 -8.41 -4.09
C ARG A 93 -5.65 -9.11 -5.16
N PRO A 94 -5.21 -8.39 -6.19
CA PRO A 94 -4.27 -8.91 -7.19
C PRO A 94 -2.85 -8.98 -6.60
N GLY A 95 -1.97 -9.71 -7.31
CA GLY A 95 -0.57 -9.79 -7.00
C GLY A 95 -0.16 -11.04 -6.24
N ASP A 96 1.13 -11.15 -6.04
CA ASP A 96 1.79 -12.17 -5.21
C ASP A 96 3.17 -11.68 -4.72
N GLY A 97 3.80 -12.47 -3.86
CA GLY A 97 5.09 -12.08 -3.27
C GLY A 97 6.19 -11.80 -4.29
N ALA A 98 6.22 -12.51 -5.43
CA ALA A 98 7.25 -12.28 -6.46
C ALA A 98 7.00 -10.99 -7.25
N GLU A 99 5.74 -10.67 -7.52
CA GLU A 99 5.35 -9.39 -8.15
C GLU A 99 5.69 -8.23 -7.22
N PHE A 100 5.40 -8.35 -5.93
CA PHE A 100 5.71 -7.30 -4.94
C PHE A 100 7.23 -7.10 -4.77
N THR A 101 8.01 -8.18 -4.78
CA THR A 101 9.48 -8.08 -4.71
C THR A 101 10.01 -7.27 -5.88
N ARG A 102 9.63 -7.60 -7.11
CA ARG A 102 10.08 -6.88 -8.31
C ARG A 102 9.68 -5.41 -8.28
N LEU A 103 8.44 -5.11 -7.89
CA LEU A 103 7.98 -3.73 -7.78
C LEU A 103 8.80 -2.92 -6.77
N ILE A 104 9.06 -3.51 -5.59
CA ILE A 104 9.80 -2.80 -4.52
C ILE A 104 11.27 -2.63 -4.90
N GLU A 105 11.89 -3.61 -5.55
CA GLU A 105 13.25 -3.52 -6.07
C GLU A 105 13.37 -2.40 -7.11
N ASP A 106 12.47 -2.36 -8.10
CA ASP A 106 12.42 -1.31 -9.12
C ASP A 106 12.22 0.08 -8.49
N MET A 107 11.30 0.21 -7.55
CA MET A 107 11.08 1.48 -6.84
C MET A 107 12.30 1.93 -6.05
N ARG A 108 13.04 1.02 -5.41
CA ARG A 108 14.26 1.36 -4.67
C ARG A 108 15.41 1.79 -5.59
N GLU A 109 15.50 1.19 -6.76
CA GLU A 109 16.48 1.58 -7.78
C GLU A 109 16.19 2.98 -8.32
N ARG A 110 14.91 3.29 -8.57
CA ARG A 110 14.49 4.54 -9.23
C ARG A 110 14.21 5.69 -8.26
N ILE A 111 13.89 5.42 -7.00
CA ILE A 111 13.59 6.44 -5.99
C ILE A 111 14.68 6.47 -4.91
N PRO A 112 15.71 7.30 -5.05
CA PRO A 112 16.76 7.40 -4.04
C PRO A 112 16.23 7.82 -2.68
N GLY A 113 16.60 7.08 -1.64
CA GLY A 113 16.15 7.36 -0.27
C GLY A 113 14.71 6.95 0.03
N LEU A 114 14.13 6.06 -0.77
CA LEU A 114 12.79 5.53 -0.53
C LEU A 114 12.69 4.89 0.87
N VAL A 115 11.74 5.36 1.65
CA VAL A 115 11.29 4.77 2.91
C VAL A 115 9.99 4.03 2.66
N LEU A 116 10.00 2.72 2.77
CA LEU A 116 8.86 1.85 2.54
C LEU A 116 8.20 1.45 3.87
N ARG A 117 6.94 1.84 4.04
CA ARG A 117 6.06 1.27 5.06
C ARG A 117 5.12 0.26 4.44
N THR A 118 4.95 -0.87 5.11
CA THR A 118 3.96 -1.87 4.71
C THR A 118 3.18 -2.43 5.89
N SER A 119 2.09 -3.12 5.60
CA SER A 119 1.30 -3.82 6.60
C SER A 119 0.90 -5.21 6.12
N LEU A 120 0.82 -6.15 7.07
CA LEU A 120 0.36 -7.52 6.87
C LEU A 120 -0.81 -7.84 7.78
N ILE A 121 -1.62 -8.79 7.37
CA ILE A 121 -2.66 -9.41 8.19
C ILE A 121 -2.31 -10.88 8.35
N VAL A 122 -2.32 -11.37 9.60
CA VAL A 122 -2.12 -12.77 9.95
C VAL A 122 -3.40 -13.34 10.60
N GLY A 123 -3.55 -14.66 10.58
CA GLY A 123 -4.76 -15.34 11.06
C GLY A 123 -5.87 -15.37 10.03
N LEU A 124 -5.55 -15.20 8.76
CA LEU A 124 -6.51 -15.28 7.66
C LEU A 124 -6.96 -16.72 7.41
N PRO A 125 -8.22 -16.93 7.02
CA PRO A 125 -8.72 -18.25 6.68
C PRO A 125 -7.87 -18.94 5.61
N GLY A 126 -7.39 -20.13 5.92
CA GLY A 126 -6.54 -20.92 5.04
C GLY A 126 -5.05 -20.67 5.21
N GLU A 127 -4.62 -19.84 6.16
CA GLU A 127 -3.26 -19.85 6.66
C GLU A 127 -3.01 -21.09 7.54
N ASP A 128 -1.76 -21.44 7.68
CA ASP A 128 -1.19 -22.35 8.65
C ASP A 128 0.17 -21.80 9.09
N LYS A 129 0.79 -22.41 10.08
CA LYS A 129 2.09 -21.94 10.62
C LYS A 129 3.18 -21.86 9.57
N GLU A 130 3.21 -22.80 8.62
CA GLU A 130 4.18 -22.83 7.53
C GLU A 130 4.00 -21.65 6.57
N LYS A 131 2.75 -21.33 6.21
CA LYS A 131 2.44 -20.17 5.34
C LYS A 131 2.73 -18.85 6.02
N VAL A 132 2.48 -18.74 7.33
CA VAL A 132 2.86 -17.55 8.09
C VAL A 132 4.38 -17.39 8.10
N ALA A 133 5.13 -18.46 8.40
CA ALA A 133 6.59 -18.43 8.37
C ALA A 133 7.13 -18.03 6.99
N HIS A 134 6.59 -18.61 5.91
CA HIS A 134 6.95 -18.22 4.54
C HIS A 134 6.61 -16.75 4.23
N THR A 135 5.48 -16.25 4.73
CA THR A 135 5.12 -14.83 4.56
C THR A 135 6.11 -13.92 5.27
N LEU A 136 6.51 -14.25 6.50
CA LEU A 136 7.49 -13.48 7.25
C LEU A 136 8.86 -13.49 6.56
N GLU A 137 9.33 -14.64 6.10
CA GLU A 137 10.58 -14.76 5.33
C GLU A 137 10.58 -13.88 4.08
N LYS A 138 9.48 -13.89 3.32
CA LYS A 138 9.34 -13.04 2.13
C LYS A 138 9.34 -11.57 2.46
N VAL A 139 8.66 -11.17 3.52
CA VAL A 139 8.60 -9.77 3.93
C VAL A 139 9.93 -9.30 4.52
N GLU A 140 10.65 -10.17 5.24
CA GLU A 140 12.01 -9.88 5.68
C GLU A 140 12.96 -9.65 4.49
N ALA A 141 12.85 -10.47 3.43
CA ALA A 141 13.61 -10.28 2.20
C ALA A 141 13.25 -8.96 1.47
N LEU A 142 12.02 -8.49 1.55
CA LEU A 142 11.61 -7.19 1.03
C LEU A 142 12.23 -6.02 1.83
N ASN A 143 12.68 -6.28 3.04
CA ASN A 143 13.33 -5.32 3.93
C ASN A 143 12.59 -3.97 4.04
N PRO A 144 11.32 -3.94 4.46
CA PRO A 144 10.61 -2.68 4.63
C PRO A 144 11.19 -1.89 5.80
N ASP A 145 11.23 -0.55 5.67
CA ASP A 145 11.71 0.33 6.73
C ASP A 145 10.75 0.37 7.93
N SER A 146 9.47 0.11 7.68
CA SER A 146 8.43 0.00 8.70
C SER A 146 7.43 -1.09 8.35
N LEU A 147 7.20 -2.01 9.30
CA LEU A 147 6.24 -3.09 9.17
C LEU A 147 5.21 -3.03 10.30
N THR A 148 3.92 -3.07 9.93
CA THR A 148 2.83 -3.27 10.87
C THR A 148 2.19 -4.64 10.63
N VAL A 149 2.07 -5.46 11.65
CA VAL A 149 1.38 -6.76 11.58
C VAL A 149 0.07 -6.68 12.36
N HIS A 150 -1.03 -6.96 11.67
CA HIS A 150 -2.36 -6.99 12.25
C HIS A 150 -2.86 -8.43 12.39
N SER A 151 -3.41 -8.79 13.54
CA SER A 151 -4.20 -10.02 13.66
C SER A 151 -5.58 -9.81 13.04
N LEU A 152 -6.08 -10.81 12.32
CA LEU A 152 -7.44 -10.75 11.79
C LEU A 152 -8.46 -10.61 12.92
N ALA A 153 -9.26 -9.56 12.88
CA ALA A 153 -10.38 -9.35 13.77
C ALA A 153 -11.70 -9.60 13.04
N LEU A 154 -12.43 -10.63 13.44
CA LEU A 154 -13.75 -10.94 12.88
C LEU A 154 -14.79 -9.96 13.43
N LYS A 155 -15.22 -9.03 12.60
CA LYS A 155 -16.29 -8.08 12.97
C LYS A 155 -17.66 -8.75 12.80
N ARG A 156 -18.58 -8.46 13.72
CA ARG A 156 -19.98 -8.91 13.62
C ARG A 156 -20.59 -8.48 12.29
N ALA A 157 -21.50 -9.30 11.76
CA ALA A 157 -22.21 -9.07 10.50
C ALA A 157 -21.35 -9.06 9.21
N THR A 158 -20.05 -9.39 9.27
CA THR A 158 -19.27 -9.62 8.05
C THR A 158 -19.52 -11.02 7.50
N ARG A 159 -19.42 -11.19 6.16
CA ARG A 159 -19.52 -12.52 5.52
C ARG A 159 -18.53 -13.50 6.11
N LEU A 160 -17.32 -13.07 6.41
CA LEU A 160 -16.29 -13.90 7.01
C LEU A 160 -16.72 -14.43 8.38
N ASN A 161 -17.30 -13.59 9.23
CA ASN A 161 -17.82 -14.01 10.53
C ASN A 161 -19.04 -14.95 10.43
N LEU A 162 -19.90 -14.77 9.42
CA LEU A 162 -21.05 -15.67 9.17
C LEU A 162 -20.61 -17.09 8.77
N PHE A 163 -19.43 -17.24 8.23
CA PHE A 163 -18.87 -18.52 7.78
C PHE A 163 -17.66 -18.98 8.61
N LYS A 164 -17.44 -18.40 9.80
CA LYS A 164 -16.27 -18.68 10.64
C LYS A 164 -16.06 -20.18 10.91
N ASP A 165 -17.13 -20.93 11.11
CA ASP A 165 -17.07 -22.37 11.41
C ASP A 165 -16.55 -23.22 10.23
N LYS A 166 -16.44 -22.65 9.03
CA LYS A 166 -15.86 -23.28 7.85
C LYS A 166 -14.34 -23.11 7.76
N TYR A 167 -13.76 -22.25 8.60
CA TYR A 167 -12.35 -21.94 8.60
C TYR A 167 -11.71 -22.40 9.91
N GLN A 168 -10.63 -23.15 9.84
CA GLN A 168 -9.82 -23.45 11.01
C GLN A 168 -9.17 -22.15 11.50
N GLU A 169 -9.46 -21.76 12.73
CA GLU A 169 -8.74 -20.66 13.38
C GLU A 169 -7.32 -21.12 13.69
N ILE A 170 -6.33 -20.34 13.28
CA ILE A 170 -4.98 -20.50 13.80
C ILE A 170 -4.98 -19.84 15.16
N SER A 171 -5.03 -20.65 16.24
CA SER A 171 -4.82 -20.12 17.58
C SER A 171 -3.32 -19.80 17.73
N PHE A 172 -2.99 -18.52 17.79
CA PHE A 172 -1.71 -18.09 18.31
C PHE A 172 -1.78 -18.20 19.83
N GLU A 173 -1.18 -19.23 20.42
CA GLU A 173 -0.94 -19.26 21.84
C GLU A 173 -0.05 -18.04 22.17
N LYS A 174 -0.55 -17.24 23.11
CA LYS A 174 0.25 -16.15 23.67
C LYS A 174 1.41 -16.79 24.45
N SER A 175 2.58 -16.82 23.85
CA SER A 175 3.84 -17.08 24.54
C SER A 175 4.38 -15.79 25.14
#